data_a255aec377b839050b941af3f0031528
#
_entry.id   a255aec377b839050b941af3f0031528
#
_cell.length_a   1.000
_cell.length_b   1.000
_cell.length_c   1.000
_cell.angle_alpha   90.00
_cell.angle_beta   90.00
_cell.angle_gamma   90.00
#
_symmetry.space_group_name_H-M   'P 1'
#
loop_
_entity.id
_entity.type
_entity.pdbx_description
1 polymer ?
#
loop_
_entity_poly.entity_id
_entity_poly.type
_entity_poly.pdbx_seq_one_letter_code
_entity_poly.pdbx_strand_id
1 'polypeptide(L)'
;MSSIAYVTDEQMMEYHRLCGNREMNFWRLSPKTEFTDFKPGDLLFFYARTPQSRKRSFVGYAHFRSASVLTLKKMWERYETKNGYDNIAQMKRAIESSARDHRVPAKMSCLYLDGAIFFRSPIDPRDAGIRLSNSLEGFTYIDQGNPGATVRILKLAEEIGVNDFWSASLNEQCEAQFGEDMLDYQMAEIAARVAPMMQSKSAAARAEHIMRAYAETHSELRIISGSSDAYTYRNDTLTIALPFVYSARSRNALFQQLMGRFLSYRMELKREGIAMEHVQIEVVTEQKDPEVETWIKELKQL
;
A
#
# COMPACT_ATOMS: atom_id res chain seq x y z
N MET A 1 -1.65 -4.32 5.34
CA MET A 1 -0.66 -3.59 4.50
C MET A 1 0.26 -2.84 5.44
N SER A 2 1.53 -2.77 5.10
CA SER A 2 2.51 -2.00 5.84
C SER A 2 3.11 -0.94 4.92
N SER A 3 3.67 0.11 5.48
CA SER A 3 4.44 1.07 4.71
C SER A 3 5.66 1.51 5.48
N ILE A 4 6.71 1.85 4.77
CA ILE A 4 7.96 2.35 5.35
C ILE A 4 8.38 3.67 4.71
N ALA A 5 8.96 4.55 5.51
CA ALA A 5 9.74 5.68 5.04
C ALA A 5 11.21 5.25 4.94
N TYR A 6 11.80 5.31 3.77
CA TYR A 6 13.20 4.95 3.57
C TYR A 6 14.01 6.16 3.10
N VAL A 7 15.12 6.41 3.78
CA VAL A 7 16.02 7.52 3.41
C VAL A 7 16.64 7.23 2.05
N THR A 8 16.40 8.12 1.09
CA THR A 8 16.83 7.99 -0.30
C THR A 8 17.82 9.07 -0.70
N ASP A 9 18.62 8.75 -1.70
CA ASP A 9 19.50 9.72 -2.36
C ASP A 9 18.69 10.59 -3.35
N GLU A 10 18.87 11.91 -3.28
CA GLU A 10 18.14 12.86 -4.10
C GLU A 10 18.45 12.69 -5.59
N GLN A 11 19.74 12.52 -5.94
CA GLN A 11 20.15 12.41 -7.33
C GLN A 11 19.59 11.15 -7.99
N MET A 12 19.58 10.03 -7.24
CA MET A 12 18.98 8.78 -7.70
C MET A 12 17.47 8.94 -7.96
N MET A 13 16.75 9.61 -7.05
CA MET A 13 15.32 9.82 -7.23
C MET A 13 15.02 10.75 -8.41
N GLU A 14 15.79 11.81 -8.55
CA GLU A 14 15.65 12.74 -9.68
C GLU A 14 15.96 12.05 -11.02
N TYR A 15 16.97 11.19 -11.06
CA TYR A 15 17.28 10.39 -12.25
C TYR A 15 16.06 9.54 -12.68
N HIS A 16 15.48 8.79 -11.73
CA HIS A 16 14.32 7.96 -12.02
C HIS A 16 13.09 8.79 -12.45
N ARG A 17 12.88 9.93 -11.80
CA ARG A 17 11.79 10.85 -12.15
C ARG A 17 11.95 11.40 -13.57
N LEU A 18 13.12 11.87 -13.93
CA LEU A 18 13.41 12.43 -15.26
C LEU A 18 13.35 11.39 -16.38
N CYS A 19 13.79 10.15 -16.09
CA CYS A 19 13.75 9.06 -17.05
C CYS A 19 12.36 8.40 -17.16
N GLY A 20 11.38 8.77 -16.33
CA GLY A 20 10.07 8.13 -16.29
C GLY A 20 10.13 6.66 -15.84
N ASN A 21 11.13 6.30 -15.04
CA ASN A 21 11.32 4.92 -14.60
C ASN A 21 10.28 4.56 -13.55
N ARG A 22 9.46 3.56 -13.85
CA ARG A 22 8.49 2.99 -12.92
C ARG A 22 9.04 1.80 -12.13
N GLU A 23 10.15 1.24 -12.56
CA GLU A 23 10.86 0.16 -11.90
C GLU A 23 12.25 0.61 -11.51
N MET A 24 12.72 0.23 -10.33
CA MET A 24 14.03 0.61 -9.85
C MET A 24 14.65 -0.42 -8.92
N ASN A 25 15.98 -0.46 -8.89
CA ASN A 25 16.74 -1.13 -7.86
C ASN A 25 17.18 -0.11 -6.81
N PHE A 26 16.53 -0.13 -5.68
CA PHE A 26 16.91 0.69 -4.54
C PHE A 26 18.01 -0.04 -3.75
N TRP A 27 19.25 0.36 -3.96
CA TRP A 27 20.41 -0.29 -3.37
C TRP A 27 20.93 0.42 -2.12
N ARG A 28 21.55 -0.36 -1.22
CA ARG A 28 22.15 0.12 0.03
C ARG A 28 23.52 -0.53 0.24
N LEU A 29 24.45 0.24 0.82
CA LEU A 29 25.82 -0.22 1.09
C LEU A 29 25.87 -1.42 2.05
N SER A 30 24.96 -1.46 3.04
CA SER A 30 24.86 -2.57 3.97
C SER A 30 24.17 -3.76 3.29
N PRO A 31 24.73 -4.99 3.40
CA PRO A 31 24.09 -6.19 2.89
C PRO A 31 22.92 -6.67 3.76
N LYS A 32 22.74 -6.11 4.96
CA LYS A 32 21.67 -6.50 5.88
C LYS A 32 20.53 -5.50 5.77
N THR A 33 19.40 -5.96 5.25
CA THR A 33 18.11 -5.26 5.34
C THR A 33 17.09 -6.33 5.75
N GLU A 34 16.77 -6.38 7.03
CA GLU A 34 15.78 -7.30 7.57
C GLU A 34 14.52 -6.50 7.87
N PHE A 35 13.44 -6.85 7.19
CA PHE A 35 12.11 -6.33 7.46
C PHE A 35 11.36 -7.33 8.31
N THR A 36 10.71 -6.86 9.37
CA THR A 36 9.87 -7.70 10.23
C THR A 36 8.45 -7.83 9.71
N ASP A 37 7.92 -6.76 9.15
CA ASP A 37 6.53 -6.67 8.66
C ASP A 37 6.44 -5.80 7.41
N PHE A 38 7.21 -6.16 6.39
CA PHE A 38 7.21 -5.49 5.09
C PHE A 38 7.30 -6.55 4.00
N LYS A 39 6.28 -6.65 3.17
CA LYS A 39 6.04 -7.75 2.23
C LYS A 39 5.94 -7.24 0.81
N PRO A 40 6.10 -8.10 -0.20
CA PRO A 40 5.80 -7.74 -1.59
C PRO A 40 4.40 -7.11 -1.73
N GLY A 41 4.34 -5.96 -2.38
CA GLY A 41 3.15 -5.13 -2.52
C GLY A 41 3.03 -3.97 -1.53
N ASP A 42 3.77 -3.99 -0.42
CA ASP A 42 3.79 -2.89 0.55
C ASP A 42 4.52 -1.66 0.00
N LEU A 43 4.15 -0.45 0.46
CA LEU A 43 4.69 0.80 -0.06
C LEU A 43 5.98 1.22 0.64
N LEU A 44 7.00 1.54 -0.15
CA LEU A 44 8.22 2.21 0.28
C LEU A 44 8.15 3.67 -0.15
N PHE A 45 8.02 4.58 0.82
CA PHE A 45 8.06 6.02 0.59
C PHE A 45 9.49 6.53 0.51
N PHE A 46 9.78 7.29 -0.53
CA PHE A 46 11.08 7.92 -0.74
C PHE A 46 11.20 9.16 0.16
N TYR A 47 12.05 9.04 1.19
CA TYR A 47 12.29 10.10 2.16
C TYR A 47 13.64 10.77 1.84
N ALA A 48 13.59 11.82 1.02
CA ALA A 48 14.76 12.50 0.47
C ALA A 48 14.91 13.95 0.95
N ARG A 49 16.12 14.47 0.89
CA ARG A 49 16.32 15.92 0.93
C ARG A 49 15.84 16.52 -0.37
N THR A 50 15.40 17.76 -0.32
CA THR A 50 14.98 18.50 -1.52
C THR A 50 15.95 19.67 -1.75
N PRO A 51 16.16 20.10 -3.00
CA PRO A 51 17.06 21.19 -3.33
C PRO A 51 16.77 22.48 -2.54
N GLN A 52 15.49 22.69 -2.22
CA GLN A 52 15.00 23.90 -1.54
C GLN A 52 15.08 23.80 -0.01
N SER A 53 15.31 22.61 0.55
CA SER A 53 15.24 22.39 1.99
C SER A 53 16.35 21.46 2.48
N ARG A 54 16.97 21.80 3.60
CA ARG A 54 17.88 20.87 4.32
C ARG A 54 17.12 19.74 5.03
N LYS A 55 15.80 19.85 5.14
CA LYS A 55 14.93 18.82 5.73
C LYS A 55 14.57 17.80 4.66
N ARG A 56 14.33 16.58 5.12
CA ARG A 56 13.83 15.53 4.26
C ARG A 56 12.31 15.58 4.18
N SER A 57 11.78 15.23 3.03
CA SER A 57 10.34 15.15 2.74
C SER A 57 10.04 13.89 1.94
N PHE A 58 8.79 13.51 1.88
CA PHE A 58 8.36 12.44 0.97
C PHE A 58 8.29 13.02 -0.45
N VAL A 59 8.99 12.37 -1.37
CA VAL A 59 9.05 12.79 -2.80
C VAL A 59 8.33 11.82 -3.72
N GLY A 60 7.82 10.71 -3.19
CA GLY A 60 7.12 9.67 -3.91
C GLY A 60 7.16 8.34 -3.17
N TYR A 61 6.70 7.29 -3.83
CA TYR A 61 6.74 5.92 -3.32
C TYR A 61 6.85 4.90 -4.45
N ALA A 62 7.10 3.65 -4.10
CA ALA A 62 6.98 2.49 -4.99
C ALA A 62 6.59 1.24 -4.20
N HIS A 63 6.10 0.20 -4.91
CA HIS A 63 5.81 -1.10 -4.32
C HIS A 63 7.08 -1.91 -4.15
N PHE A 64 7.27 -2.46 -2.98
CA PHE A 64 8.31 -3.45 -2.74
C PHE A 64 7.96 -4.78 -3.44
N ARG A 65 8.93 -5.39 -4.13
CA ARG A 65 8.74 -6.69 -4.79
C ARG A 65 9.64 -7.76 -4.20
N SER A 66 10.92 -7.46 -4.07
CA SER A 66 11.87 -8.45 -3.57
C SER A 66 13.14 -7.79 -3.03
N ALA A 67 13.83 -8.50 -2.15
CA ALA A 67 15.16 -8.15 -1.68
C ALA A 67 16.19 -9.17 -2.14
N SER A 68 17.38 -8.70 -2.46
CA SER A 68 18.52 -9.55 -2.81
C SER A 68 19.82 -8.90 -2.35
N VAL A 69 20.90 -9.70 -2.30
CA VAL A 69 22.24 -9.21 -1.93
C VAL A 69 23.18 -9.51 -3.08
N LEU A 70 23.68 -8.45 -3.72
CA LEU A 70 24.44 -8.55 -4.96
C LEU A 70 25.79 -7.84 -4.87
N THR A 71 26.76 -8.24 -5.70
CA THR A 71 27.98 -7.47 -5.99
C THR A 71 27.64 -6.36 -6.99
N LEU A 72 28.44 -5.30 -7.06
CA LEU A 72 28.27 -4.20 -8.03
C LEU A 72 28.10 -4.73 -9.46
N LYS A 73 28.94 -5.68 -9.89
CA LYS A 73 28.87 -6.26 -11.24
C LYS A 73 27.53 -6.92 -11.50
N LYS A 74 27.09 -7.83 -10.61
CA LYS A 74 25.80 -8.53 -10.73
C LYS A 74 24.61 -7.59 -10.65
N MET A 75 24.72 -6.53 -9.84
CA MET A 75 23.69 -5.51 -9.71
C MET A 75 23.52 -4.73 -11.01
N TRP A 76 24.66 -4.35 -11.66
CA TRP A 76 24.61 -3.70 -12.95
C TRP A 76 24.09 -4.63 -14.05
N GLU A 77 24.58 -5.85 -14.13
CA GLU A 77 24.11 -6.86 -15.12
C GLU A 77 22.60 -7.12 -15.03
N ARG A 78 22.03 -7.03 -13.82
CA ARG A 78 20.61 -7.33 -13.61
C ARG A 78 19.68 -6.13 -13.79
N TYR A 79 20.11 -4.94 -13.39
CA TYR A 79 19.22 -3.78 -13.27
C TYR A 79 19.62 -2.61 -14.18
N GLU A 80 20.84 -2.60 -14.73
CA GLU A 80 21.32 -1.56 -15.65
C GLU A 80 20.99 -0.14 -15.15
N THR A 81 20.34 0.66 -15.97
CA THR A 81 19.93 2.05 -15.63
C THR A 81 18.87 2.13 -14.53
N LYS A 82 18.17 1.03 -14.21
CA LYS A 82 17.28 0.96 -13.06
C LYS A 82 18.01 1.11 -11.71
N ASN A 83 19.35 1.12 -11.71
CA ASN A 83 20.15 1.48 -10.55
C ASN A 83 20.26 3.01 -10.31
N GLY A 84 19.66 3.84 -11.18
CA GLY A 84 19.68 5.31 -11.06
C GLY A 84 20.90 6.00 -11.65
N TYR A 85 21.59 5.35 -12.58
CA TYR A 85 22.79 5.88 -13.27
C TYR A 85 22.84 5.43 -14.71
N ASP A 86 23.50 6.24 -15.59
CA ASP A 86 23.62 5.93 -17.01
C ASP A 86 24.60 4.79 -17.30
N ASN A 87 25.59 4.60 -16.42
CA ASN A 87 26.60 3.56 -16.60
C ASN A 87 27.22 3.12 -15.27
N ILE A 88 27.83 1.92 -15.29
CA ILE A 88 28.45 1.31 -14.11
C ILE A 88 29.57 2.16 -13.48
N ALA A 89 30.27 2.99 -14.29
CA ALA A 89 31.35 3.82 -13.79
C ALA A 89 30.82 4.99 -12.94
N GLN A 90 29.68 5.59 -13.34
CA GLN A 90 29.00 6.60 -12.54
C GLN A 90 28.47 6.00 -11.25
N MET A 91 27.79 4.85 -11.34
CA MET A 91 27.29 4.13 -10.17
C MET A 91 28.40 3.78 -9.19
N LYS A 92 29.56 3.27 -9.69
CA LYS A 92 30.71 2.96 -8.86
C LYS A 92 31.23 4.19 -8.10
N ARG A 93 31.36 5.33 -8.77
CA ARG A 93 31.79 6.60 -8.15
C ARG A 93 30.81 7.06 -7.06
N ALA A 94 29.51 6.95 -7.29
CA ALA A 94 28.49 7.29 -6.31
C ALA A 94 28.57 6.38 -5.07
N ILE A 95 28.77 5.08 -5.26
CA ILE A 95 28.98 4.11 -4.17
C ILE A 95 30.25 4.47 -3.38
N GLU A 96 31.37 4.71 -4.05
CA GLU A 96 32.64 5.07 -3.41
C GLU A 96 32.55 6.39 -2.63
N SER A 97 31.82 7.38 -3.16
CA SER A 97 31.60 8.66 -2.45
C SER A 97 30.72 8.53 -1.22
N SER A 98 29.79 7.58 -1.23
CA SER A 98 28.85 7.34 -0.12
C SER A 98 29.42 6.38 0.94
N ALA A 99 30.42 5.57 0.59
CA ALA A 99 31.04 4.63 1.51
C ALA A 99 32.05 5.33 2.42
N ARG A 100 32.04 4.98 3.73
CA ARG A 100 32.93 5.60 4.74
C ARG A 100 34.41 5.42 4.44
N ASP A 101 34.78 4.29 3.84
CA ASP A 101 36.14 3.92 3.45
C ASP A 101 36.45 4.22 1.99
N HIS A 102 35.54 4.89 1.27
CA HIS A 102 35.62 5.18 -0.16
C HIS A 102 35.87 3.94 -1.04
N ARG A 103 35.37 2.77 -0.60
CA ARG A 103 35.50 1.51 -1.33
C ARG A 103 34.12 0.93 -1.64
N VAL A 104 34.05 0.24 -2.78
CA VAL A 104 32.84 -0.51 -3.12
C VAL A 104 32.72 -1.73 -2.20
N PRO A 105 31.65 -1.88 -1.44
CA PRO A 105 31.43 -3.07 -0.62
C PRO A 105 31.39 -4.35 -1.47
N ALA A 106 31.87 -5.45 -0.91
CA ALA A 106 31.85 -6.75 -1.60
C ALA A 106 30.42 -7.20 -1.99
N LYS A 107 29.46 -6.85 -1.15
CA LYS A 107 28.03 -7.13 -1.38
C LYS A 107 27.20 -5.97 -0.85
N MET A 108 26.09 -5.68 -1.53
CA MET A 108 25.14 -4.63 -1.19
C MET A 108 23.72 -5.17 -1.22
N SER A 109 22.85 -4.64 -0.38
CA SER A 109 21.43 -4.94 -0.42
C SER A 109 20.77 -4.23 -1.60
N CYS A 110 19.88 -4.94 -2.29
CA CYS A 110 19.11 -4.47 -3.42
C CYS A 110 17.63 -4.72 -3.12
N LEU A 111 16.83 -3.67 -3.14
CA LEU A 111 15.39 -3.76 -3.05
C LEU A 111 14.82 -3.47 -4.45
N TYR A 112 14.23 -4.48 -5.06
CA TYR A 112 13.55 -4.27 -6.33
C TYR A 112 12.17 -3.70 -6.05
N LEU A 113 11.94 -2.54 -6.63
CA LEU A 113 10.71 -1.76 -6.51
C LEU A 113 10.08 -1.60 -7.88
N ASP A 114 8.76 -1.58 -7.94
CA ASP A 114 8.02 -1.26 -9.16
C ASP A 114 6.86 -0.29 -8.87
N GLY A 115 6.18 0.15 -9.94
CA GLY A 115 5.07 1.07 -9.83
C GLY A 115 5.46 2.40 -9.16
N ALA A 116 6.67 2.90 -9.40
CA ALA A 116 7.11 4.14 -8.79
C ALA A 116 6.22 5.31 -9.19
N ILE A 117 5.82 6.08 -8.18
CA ILE A 117 5.02 7.31 -8.30
C ILE A 117 5.78 8.43 -7.60
N PHE A 118 5.97 9.55 -8.29
CA PHE A 118 6.62 10.75 -7.76
C PHE A 118 5.56 11.83 -7.51
N PHE A 119 5.69 12.55 -6.41
CA PHE A 119 4.81 13.66 -6.08
C PHE A 119 5.24 14.93 -6.83
N ARG A 120 4.28 15.75 -7.26
CA ARG A 120 4.58 17.04 -7.93
C ARG A 120 5.29 18.02 -7.02
N SER A 121 5.02 17.95 -5.72
CA SER A 121 5.75 18.67 -4.69
C SER A 121 6.06 17.77 -3.49
N PRO A 122 7.19 17.98 -2.81
CA PRO A 122 7.54 17.19 -1.64
C PRO A 122 6.56 17.40 -0.48
N ILE A 123 6.20 16.33 0.22
CA ILE A 123 5.31 16.35 1.40
C ILE A 123 6.16 16.32 2.67
N ASP A 124 6.02 17.33 3.53
CA ASP A 124 6.63 17.30 4.87
C ASP A 124 5.91 16.22 5.73
N PRO A 125 6.63 15.28 6.34
CA PRO A 125 6.01 14.26 7.20
C PRO A 125 5.07 14.83 8.27
N ARG A 126 5.35 16.04 8.76
CA ARG A 126 4.53 16.71 9.78
C ARG A 126 3.13 17.06 9.29
N ASP A 127 2.97 17.33 8.00
CA ASP A 127 1.67 17.64 7.40
C ASP A 127 0.77 16.38 7.42
N ALA A 128 1.37 15.19 7.34
CA ALA A 128 0.68 13.90 7.57
C ALA A 128 0.60 13.48 9.05
N GLY A 129 1.00 14.35 9.98
CA GLY A 129 1.02 14.06 11.42
C GLY A 129 2.13 13.09 11.84
N ILE A 130 3.20 12.95 11.03
CA ILE A 130 4.31 12.03 11.27
C ILE A 130 5.53 12.79 11.76
N ARG A 131 6.18 12.27 12.80
CA ARG A 131 7.45 12.81 13.29
C ARG A 131 8.58 11.86 12.95
N LEU A 132 9.42 12.25 11.99
CA LEU A 132 10.62 11.52 11.61
C LEU A 132 11.86 12.24 12.09
N SER A 133 12.85 11.47 12.56
CA SER A 133 14.14 12.04 12.95
C SER A 133 14.94 12.47 11.72
N ASN A 134 15.55 13.64 11.76
CA ASN A 134 16.49 14.09 10.75
C ASN A 134 17.79 13.23 10.70
N SER A 135 18.07 12.49 11.79
CA SER A 135 19.19 11.55 11.88
C SER A 135 18.85 10.13 11.43
N LEU A 136 17.64 9.89 10.88
CA LEU A 136 17.28 8.60 10.33
C LEU A 136 18.25 8.24 9.18
N GLU A 137 18.95 7.12 9.29
CA GLU A 137 19.91 6.66 8.26
C GLU A 137 19.39 5.48 7.42
N GLY A 138 18.30 4.88 7.81
CA GLY A 138 17.71 3.71 7.17
C GLY A 138 16.24 3.91 6.86
N PHE A 139 15.42 3.06 7.43
CA PHE A 139 13.97 3.10 7.28
C PHE A 139 13.26 3.12 8.63
N THR A 140 11.99 3.48 8.60
CA THR A 140 11.04 3.34 9.71
C THR A 140 9.66 3.01 9.19
N TYR A 141 8.89 2.25 9.95
CA TYR A 141 7.48 2.00 9.64
C TYR A 141 6.66 3.26 9.87
N ILE A 142 5.73 3.54 8.96
CA ILE A 142 4.92 4.76 8.99
C ILE A 142 3.72 4.58 9.91
N ASP A 143 2.98 3.47 9.77
CA ASP A 143 1.72 3.27 10.50
C ASP A 143 1.90 2.69 11.92
N GLN A 144 3.11 2.25 12.28
CA GLN A 144 3.39 1.80 13.64
C GLN A 144 3.27 2.94 14.64
N GLY A 145 2.26 2.86 15.52
CA GLY A 145 1.97 3.90 16.51
C GLY A 145 1.26 5.15 15.95
N ASN A 146 0.97 5.20 14.67
CA ASN A 146 0.21 6.26 14.03
C ASN A 146 -0.70 5.69 12.90
N PRO A 147 -1.76 4.96 13.26
CA PRO A 147 -2.68 4.38 12.29
C PRO A 147 -3.21 5.42 11.31
N GLY A 148 -3.36 5.04 10.04
CA GLY A 148 -3.84 5.92 8.98
C GLY A 148 -2.83 6.97 8.49
N ALA A 149 -1.57 6.93 8.96
CA ALA A 149 -0.56 7.88 8.50
C ALA A 149 -0.26 7.74 7.00
N THR A 150 -0.24 6.52 6.47
CA THR A 150 -0.07 6.26 5.04
C THR A 150 -1.23 6.88 4.24
N VAL A 151 -2.47 6.68 4.67
CA VAL A 151 -3.64 7.28 4.00
C VAL A 151 -3.54 8.81 3.97
N ARG A 152 -3.09 9.43 5.07
CA ARG A 152 -2.89 10.89 5.11
C ARG A 152 -1.83 11.37 4.13
N ILE A 153 -0.70 10.64 3.97
CA ILE A 153 0.30 10.98 2.96
C ILE A 153 -0.31 10.89 1.56
N LEU A 154 -1.05 9.81 1.27
CA LEU A 154 -1.67 9.63 -0.04
C LEU A 154 -2.73 10.70 -0.34
N LYS A 155 -3.55 11.10 0.64
CA LYS A 155 -4.49 12.22 0.49
C LYS A 155 -3.79 13.55 0.18
N LEU A 156 -2.70 13.86 0.88
CA LEU A 156 -1.88 15.04 0.58
C LEU A 156 -1.26 14.95 -0.83
N ALA A 157 -0.84 13.76 -1.24
CA ALA A 157 -0.30 13.53 -2.57
C ALA A 157 -1.38 13.71 -3.66
N GLU A 158 -2.62 13.32 -3.40
CA GLU A 158 -3.78 13.55 -4.28
C GLU A 158 -4.03 15.05 -4.48
N GLU A 159 -4.03 15.84 -3.40
CA GLU A 159 -4.22 17.29 -3.45
C GLU A 159 -3.10 18.00 -4.24
N ILE A 160 -1.84 17.57 -4.04
CA ILE A 160 -0.67 18.15 -4.72
C ILE A 160 -0.56 17.69 -6.17
N GLY A 161 -1.03 16.48 -6.45
CA GLY A 161 -0.88 15.77 -7.71
C GLY A 161 0.35 14.89 -7.76
N VAL A 162 0.23 13.84 -8.58
CA VAL A 162 1.30 12.86 -8.81
C VAL A 162 1.78 12.97 -10.24
N ASN A 163 3.03 12.65 -10.44
CA ASN A 163 3.78 12.60 -11.70
C ASN A 163 3.53 13.79 -12.67
N ASP A 164 4.62 14.22 -13.26
CA ASP A 164 4.63 15.18 -14.34
C ASP A 164 5.58 14.63 -15.42
N PHE A 165 5.19 13.52 -16.02
CA PHE A 165 5.95 12.92 -17.10
C PHE A 165 5.58 13.57 -18.44
N TRP A 166 6.57 13.60 -19.33
CA TRP A 166 6.37 14.09 -20.71
C TRP A 166 5.35 13.25 -21.51
N SER A 167 5.10 12.00 -21.09
CA SER A 167 4.16 11.09 -21.74
C SER A 167 2.81 11.10 -21.06
N ALA A 168 1.77 11.53 -21.76
CA ALA A 168 0.39 11.51 -21.26
C ALA A 168 -0.06 10.08 -20.85
N SER A 169 0.30 9.06 -21.64
CA SER A 169 -0.06 7.66 -21.32
C SER A 169 0.60 7.14 -20.05
N LEU A 170 1.82 7.58 -19.72
CA LEU A 170 2.46 7.26 -18.45
C LEU A 170 1.78 7.95 -17.27
N ASN A 171 1.36 9.21 -17.45
CA ASN A 171 0.63 9.93 -16.41
C ASN A 171 -0.71 9.26 -16.11
N GLU A 172 -1.49 8.88 -17.11
CA GLU A 172 -2.75 8.15 -16.95
C GLU A 172 -2.57 6.82 -16.20
N GLN A 173 -1.54 6.04 -16.55
CA GLN A 173 -1.23 4.80 -15.84
C GLN A 173 -0.84 5.03 -14.38
N CYS A 174 -0.09 6.09 -14.10
CA CYS A 174 0.33 6.43 -12.75
C CYS A 174 -0.86 6.94 -11.91
N GLU A 175 -1.74 7.75 -12.49
CA GLU A 175 -2.94 8.24 -11.82
C GLU A 175 -3.91 7.09 -11.50
N ALA A 176 -4.11 6.17 -12.43
CA ALA A 176 -4.93 4.98 -12.21
C ALA A 176 -4.36 4.12 -11.07
N GLN A 177 -3.06 3.81 -11.10
CA GLN A 177 -2.40 3.06 -10.04
C GLN A 177 -2.46 3.79 -8.69
N PHE A 178 -2.22 5.10 -8.69
CA PHE A 178 -2.30 5.91 -7.47
C PHE A 178 -3.70 5.83 -6.83
N GLY A 179 -4.75 5.92 -7.65
CA GLY A 179 -6.13 5.77 -7.19
C GLY A 179 -6.39 4.40 -6.58
N GLU A 180 -5.85 3.33 -7.20
CA GLU A 180 -5.95 1.97 -6.67
C GLU A 180 -5.22 1.83 -5.32
N ASP A 181 -3.98 2.33 -5.22
CA ASP A 181 -3.19 2.28 -3.99
C ASP A 181 -3.86 3.05 -2.85
N MET A 182 -4.38 4.24 -3.17
CA MET A 182 -5.13 5.06 -2.23
C MET A 182 -6.32 4.29 -1.66
N LEU A 183 -7.11 3.69 -2.54
CA LEU A 183 -8.29 2.93 -2.14
C LEU A 183 -7.93 1.68 -1.33
N ASP A 184 -6.89 0.93 -1.71
CA ASP A 184 -6.40 -0.24 -0.98
C ASP A 184 -6.06 0.10 0.48
N TYR A 185 -5.30 1.18 0.70
CA TYR A 185 -4.91 1.62 2.04
C TYR A 185 -6.09 2.21 2.82
N GLN A 186 -6.95 2.96 2.16
CA GLN A 186 -8.16 3.53 2.77
C GLN A 186 -9.12 2.44 3.22
N MET A 187 -9.35 1.42 2.39
CA MET A 187 -10.19 0.28 2.75
C MET A 187 -9.60 -0.55 3.90
N ALA A 188 -8.28 -0.74 3.93
CA ALA A 188 -7.61 -1.41 5.05
C ALA A 188 -7.76 -0.62 6.36
N GLU A 189 -7.67 0.70 6.32
CA GLU A 189 -7.88 1.56 7.48
C GLU A 189 -9.34 1.54 7.97
N ILE A 190 -10.30 1.61 7.05
CA ILE A 190 -11.73 1.51 7.37
C ILE A 190 -12.02 0.15 8.02
N ALA A 191 -11.55 -0.94 7.42
CA ALA A 191 -11.78 -2.29 7.96
C ALA A 191 -11.16 -2.48 9.35
N ALA A 192 -10.03 -1.85 9.63
CA ALA A 192 -9.40 -1.87 10.96
C ALA A 192 -10.23 -1.15 12.04
N ARG A 193 -11.03 -0.13 11.65
CA ARG A 193 -11.96 0.57 12.53
C ARG A 193 -13.29 -0.17 12.72
N VAL A 194 -13.65 -1.01 11.76
CA VAL A 194 -14.86 -1.85 11.85
C VAL A 194 -14.57 -3.06 12.72
N ALA A 195 -15.29 -3.20 13.83
CA ALA A 195 -15.08 -4.28 14.77
C ALA A 195 -15.22 -5.67 14.09
N PRO A 196 -14.28 -6.59 14.33
CA PRO A 196 -14.38 -7.94 13.80
C PRO A 196 -15.58 -8.66 14.41
N MET A 197 -16.14 -9.64 13.68
CA MET A 197 -17.17 -10.52 14.24
C MET A 197 -16.55 -11.39 15.35
N MET A 198 -17.24 -11.52 16.48
CA MET A 198 -16.83 -12.43 17.55
C MET A 198 -17.08 -13.88 17.12
N GLN A 199 -16.08 -14.50 16.53
CA GLN A 199 -16.13 -15.85 16.00
C GLN A 199 -15.04 -16.73 16.61
N SER A 200 -15.29 -18.06 16.60
CA SER A 200 -14.22 -19.02 16.90
C SER A 200 -13.13 -18.96 15.82
N LYS A 201 -11.91 -19.40 16.18
CA LYS A 201 -10.81 -19.49 15.18
C LYS A 201 -11.19 -20.31 13.95
N SER A 202 -11.98 -21.38 14.14
CA SER A 202 -12.49 -22.22 13.04
C SER A 202 -13.45 -21.45 12.14
N ALA A 203 -14.36 -20.64 12.69
CA ALA A 203 -15.29 -19.84 11.91
C ALA A 203 -14.57 -18.71 11.16
N ALA A 204 -13.56 -18.08 11.77
CA ALA A 204 -12.73 -17.08 11.10
C ALA A 204 -11.95 -17.68 9.91
N ALA A 205 -11.35 -18.87 10.08
CA ALA A 205 -10.66 -19.57 8.99
C ALA A 205 -11.63 -19.94 7.84
N ARG A 206 -12.86 -20.32 8.16
CA ARG A 206 -13.91 -20.58 7.15
C ARG A 206 -14.31 -19.30 6.42
N ALA A 207 -14.45 -18.18 7.13
CA ALA A 207 -14.73 -16.88 6.52
C ALA A 207 -13.65 -16.46 5.51
N GLU A 208 -12.38 -16.61 5.88
CA GLU A 208 -11.26 -16.38 4.95
C GLU A 208 -11.30 -17.32 3.74
N HIS A 209 -11.60 -18.60 3.96
CA HIS A 209 -11.68 -19.58 2.87
C HIS A 209 -12.79 -19.24 1.88
N ILE A 210 -13.99 -18.94 2.38
CA ILE A 210 -15.14 -18.56 1.53
C ILE A 210 -14.81 -17.31 0.71
N MET A 211 -14.20 -16.31 1.34
CA MET A 211 -13.89 -15.07 0.64
C MET A 211 -12.81 -15.25 -0.42
N ARG A 212 -11.80 -16.10 -0.17
CA ARG A 212 -10.80 -16.45 -1.19
C ARG A 212 -11.45 -17.18 -2.37
N ALA A 213 -12.30 -18.17 -2.11
CA ALA A 213 -13.02 -18.87 -3.17
C ALA A 213 -13.97 -17.94 -3.95
N TYR A 214 -14.59 -16.99 -3.26
CA TYR A 214 -15.43 -15.97 -3.89
C TYR A 214 -14.60 -15.02 -4.78
N ALA A 215 -13.45 -14.59 -4.32
CA ALA A 215 -12.52 -13.76 -5.09
C ALA A 215 -11.93 -14.50 -6.33
N GLU A 216 -11.72 -15.82 -6.26
CA GLU A 216 -11.29 -16.60 -7.43
C GLU A 216 -12.32 -16.59 -8.56
N THR A 217 -13.61 -16.52 -8.23
CA THR A 217 -14.72 -16.44 -9.21
C THR A 217 -15.07 -15.00 -9.61
N HIS A 218 -14.56 -14.02 -8.87
CA HIS A 218 -14.76 -12.60 -9.07
C HIS A 218 -13.38 -11.91 -9.12
N SER A 219 -12.68 -12.05 -10.23
CA SER A 219 -11.25 -11.66 -10.39
C SER A 219 -10.93 -10.20 -10.07
N GLU A 220 -11.94 -9.36 -9.95
CA GLU A 220 -11.83 -7.92 -9.64
C GLU A 220 -11.87 -7.65 -8.13
N LEU A 221 -12.28 -8.66 -7.31
CA LEU A 221 -12.32 -8.52 -5.86
C LEU A 221 -10.93 -8.57 -5.25
N ARG A 222 -10.67 -7.61 -4.38
CA ARG A 222 -9.44 -7.50 -3.59
C ARG A 222 -9.76 -7.79 -2.14
N ILE A 223 -9.03 -8.72 -1.53
CA ILE A 223 -9.15 -8.99 -0.08
C ILE A 223 -8.54 -7.81 0.68
N ILE A 224 -9.32 -7.24 1.60
CA ILE A 224 -8.86 -6.12 2.42
C ILE A 224 -7.79 -6.61 3.40
N SER A 225 -6.64 -5.96 3.38
CA SER A 225 -5.52 -6.33 4.25
C SER A 225 -5.90 -6.27 5.73
N GLY A 226 -5.60 -7.34 6.47
CA GLY A 226 -5.94 -7.45 7.89
C GLY A 226 -7.39 -7.80 8.20
N SER A 227 -8.21 -8.08 7.19
CA SER A 227 -9.60 -8.50 7.30
C SER A 227 -9.88 -9.73 6.46
N SER A 228 -11.00 -10.42 6.72
CA SER A 228 -11.57 -11.42 5.83
C SER A 228 -12.55 -10.81 4.81
N ASP A 229 -12.76 -9.50 4.84
CA ASP A 229 -13.63 -8.80 3.91
C ASP A 229 -12.91 -8.56 2.59
N ALA A 230 -13.66 -8.31 1.53
CA ALA A 230 -13.10 -7.94 0.24
C ALA A 230 -13.85 -6.73 -0.33
N TYR A 231 -13.27 -6.09 -1.33
CA TYR A 231 -13.92 -5.01 -2.04
C TYR A 231 -13.57 -5.02 -3.53
N THR A 232 -14.39 -4.35 -4.32
CA THR A 232 -14.09 -3.97 -5.69
C THR A 232 -14.60 -2.56 -5.96
N TYR A 233 -13.92 -1.82 -6.85
CA TYR A 233 -14.38 -0.53 -7.34
C TYR A 233 -14.50 -0.58 -8.85
N ARG A 234 -15.71 -0.43 -9.35
CA ARG A 234 -16.00 -0.55 -10.77
C ARG A 234 -17.19 0.32 -11.17
N ASN A 235 -17.08 0.97 -12.33
CA ASN A 235 -18.12 1.84 -12.85
C ASN A 235 -18.65 2.83 -11.80
N ASP A 236 -17.73 3.46 -11.08
CA ASP A 236 -18.02 4.42 -10.02
C ASP A 236 -18.79 3.83 -8.83
N THR A 237 -18.75 2.50 -8.66
CA THR A 237 -19.42 1.80 -7.58
C THR A 237 -18.41 1.03 -6.74
N LEU A 238 -18.36 1.33 -5.45
CA LEU A 238 -17.60 0.58 -4.45
C LEU A 238 -18.47 -0.54 -3.89
N THR A 239 -18.12 -1.79 -4.15
CA THR A 239 -18.80 -2.95 -3.58
C THR A 239 -17.92 -3.57 -2.50
N ILE A 240 -18.45 -3.74 -1.29
CA ILE A 240 -17.77 -4.41 -0.17
C ILE A 240 -18.45 -5.77 0.05
N ALA A 241 -17.67 -6.84 0.06
CA ALA A 241 -18.12 -8.20 0.31
C ALA A 241 -17.77 -8.64 1.73
N LEU A 242 -18.78 -8.99 2.52
CA LEU A 242 -18.65 -9.42 3.91
C LEU A 242 -18.95 -10.92 4.03
N PRO A 243 -18.00 -11.74 4.51
CA PRO A 243 -18.25 -13.16 4.74
C PRO A 243 -19.16 -13.35 5.96
N PHE A 244 -20.15 -14.21 5.82
CA PHE A 244 -21.05 -14.58 6.90
C PHE A 244 -21.09 -16.09 7.10
N VAL A 245 -20.39 -16.55 8.13
CA VAL A 245 -20.27 -17.95 8.55
C VAL A 245 -21.02 -18.14 9.86
N TYR A 246 -21.96 -19.07 9.90
CA TYR A 246 -22.78 -19.30 11.07
C TYR A 246 -23.08 -20.80 11.24
N SER A 247 -23.60 -21.14 12.41
CA SER A 247 -24.28 -22.42 12.70
C SER A 247 -25.74 -22.16 13.08
N ALA A 248 -26.57 -23.18 13.02
CA ALA A 248 -27.99 -23.04 13.39
C ALA A 248 -28.20 -22.44 14.80
N ARG A 249 -27.26 -22.71 15.74
CA ARG A 249 -27.33 -22.18 17.12
C ARG A 249 -26.88 -20.74 17.26
N SER A 250 -25.97 -20.29 16.42
CA SER A 250 -25.35 -18.97 16.50
C SER A 250 -25.86 -17.95 15.48
N ARG A 251 -26.74 -18.40 14.57
CA ARG A 251 -27.20 -17.64 13.42
C ARG A 251 -27.73 -16.24 13.80
N ASN A 252 -28.67 -16.16 14.72
CA ASN A 252 -29.31 -14.88 15.10
C ASN A 252 -28.30 -13.90 15.74
N ALA A 253 -27.48 -14.39 16.68
CA ALA A 253 -26.48 -13.55 17.35
C ALA A 253 -25.39 -13.04 16.37
N LEU A 254 -24.94 -13.89 15.45
CA LEU A 254 -23.97 -13.52 14.44
C LEU A 254 -24.56 -12.59 13.39
N PHE A 255 -25.86 -12.73 13.07
CA PHE A 255 -26.53 -11.80 12.16
C PHE A 255 -26.65 -10.39 12.76
N GLN A 256 -26.92 -10.27 14.06
CA GLN A 256 -26.85 -8.96 14.74
C GLN A 256 -25.46 -8.32 14.66
N GLN A 257 -24.41 -9.13 14.79
CA GLN A 257 -23.03 -8.62 14.61
C GLN A 257 -22.78 -8.22 13.15
N LEU A 258 -23.26 -8.99 12.17
CA LEU A 258 -23.19 -8.64 10.76
C LEU A 258 -23.88 -7.31 10.46
N MET A 259 -25.09 -7.09 11.01
CA MET A 259 -25.80 -5.81 10.91
C MET A 259 -24.94 -4.66 11.48
N GLY A 260 -24.36 -4.85 12.67
CA GLY A 260 -23.45 -3.86 13.27
C GLY A 260 -22.28 -3.53 12.36
N ARG A 261 -21.64 -4.53 11.77
CA ARG A 261 -20.54 -4.33 10.81
C ARG A 261 -21.00 -3.60 9.55
N PHE A 262 -22.13 -4.03 8.98
CA PHE A 262 -22.71 -3.37 7.82
C PHE A 262 -22.91 -1.88 8.04
N LEU A 263 -23.55 -1.52 9.16
CA LEU A 263 -23.75 -0.12 9.53
C LEU A 263 -22.44 0.60 9.82
N SER A 264 -21.48 -0.05 10.47
CA SER A 264 -20.15 0.53 10.74
C SER A 264 -19.40 0.86 9.44
N TYR A 265 -19.42 -0.03 8.45
CA TYR A 265 -18.86 0.28 7.14
C TYR A 265 -19.52 1.49 6.50
N ARG A 266 -20.85 1.56 6.49
CA ARG A 266 -21.57 2.71 5.93
C ARG A 266 -21.19 4.03 6.64
N MET A 267 -21.04 4.00 7.97
CA MET A 267 -20.65 5.17 8.76
C MET A 267 -19.21 5.60 8.46
N GLU A 268 -18.28 4.66 8.40
CA GLU A 268 -16.88 4.98 8.13
C GLU A 268 -16.68 5.48 6.69
N LEU A 269 -17.31 4.85 5.69
CA LEU A 269 -17.28 5.32 4.31
C LEU A 269 -17.84 6.75 4.16
N LYS A 270 -18.94 7.04 4.85
CA LYS A 270 -19.51 8.38 4.87
C LYS A 270 -18.55 9.40 5.52
N ARG A 271 -17.84 9.02 6.60
CA ARG A 271 -16.82 9.89 7.23
C ARG A 271 -15.66 10.19 6.29
N GLU A 272 -15.31 9.23 5.44
CA GLU A 272 -14.25 9.40 4.43
C GLU A 272 -14.73 10.19 3.18
N GLY A 273 -16.00 10.64 3.16
CA GLY A 273 -16.57 11.44 2.08
C GLY A 273 -17.07 10.63 0.88
N ILE A 274 -17.15 9.29 1.01
CA ILE A 274 -17.66 8.42 -0.07
C ILE A 274 -19.18 8.53 -0.12
N ALA A 275 -19.71 8.90 -1.30
CA ALA A 275 -21.14 9.05 -1.52
C ALA A 275 -21.83 7.68 -1.46
N MET A 276 -22.82 7.53 -0.58
CA MET A 276 -23.45 6.23 -0.29
C MET A 276 -24.27 5.68 -1.45
N GLU A 277 -24.67 6.47 -2.40
CA GLU A 277 -25.31 6.07 -3.65
C GLU A 277 -24.42 5.22 -4.56
N HIS A 278 -23.08 5.36 -4.39
CA HIS A 278 -22.06 4.59 -5.09
C HIS A 278 -21.50 3.44 -4.24
N VAL A 279 -22.17 3.08 -3.14
CA VAL A 279 -21.71 2.01 -2.24
C VAL A 279 -22.69 0.88 -2.21
N GLN A 280 -22.21 -0.32 -2.49
CA GLN A 280 -22.94 -1.58 -2.31
C GLN A 280 -22.23 -2.44 -1.27
N ILE A 281 -22.99 -3.09 -0.40
CA ILE A 281 -22.46 -4.07 0.53
C ILE A 281 -23.12 -5.40 0.28
N GLU A 282 -22.31 -6.40 -0.02
CA GLU A 282 -22.73 -7.76 -0.28
C GLU A 282 -22.38 -8.66 0.89
N VAL A 283 -23.21 -9.69 1.11
CA VAL A 283 -22.96 -10.71 2.12
C VAL A 283 -22.74 -12.03 1.43
N VAL A 284 -21.59 -12.63 1.66
CA VAL A 284 -21.20 -13.92 1.08
C VAL A 284 -21.39 -15.01 2.12
N THR A 285 -22.27 -15.96 1.84
CA THR A 285 -22.61 -17.07 2.76
C THR A 285 -22.08 -18.39 2.21
N GLU A 286 -21.68 -19.30 3.10
CA GLU A 286 -21.28 -20.66 2.76
C GLU A 286 -22.50 -21.55 2.42
N GLN A 287 -23.61 -21.27 3.04
CA GLN A 287 -24.82 -22.09 2.95
C GLN A 287 -26.01 -21.26 2.43
N LYS A 288 -26.82 -21.88 1.61
CA LYS A 288 -28.11 -21.29 1.22
C LYS A 288 -29.12 -21.55 2.33
N ASP A 289 -29.60 -20.51 2.97
CA ASP A 289 -30.62 -20.52 4.02
C ASP A 289 -31.67 -19.46 3.67
N PRO A 290 -32.90 -19.84 3.32
CA PRO A 290 -33.94 -18.91 2.87
C PRO A 290 -34.26 -17.81 3.88
N GLU A 291 -34.18 -18.11 5.18
CA GLU A 291 -34.39 -17.13 6.24
C GLU A 291 -33.27 -16.11 6.30
N VAL A 292 -31.99 -16.56 6.21
CA VAL A 292 -30.85 -15.69 6.15
C VAL A 292 -30.85 -14.85 4.88
N GLU A 293 -31.21 -15.41 3.75
CA GLU A 293 -31.34 -14.66 2.48
C GLU A 293 -32.42 -13.56 2.60
N THR A 294 -33.51 -13.80 3.30
CA THR A 294 -34.52 -12.78 3.58
C THR A 294 -33.94 -11.65 4.43
N TRP A 295 -33.26 -11.99 5.52
CA TRP A 295 -32.60 -10.99 6.39
C TRP A 295 -31.56 -10.17 5.65
N ILE A 296 -30.77 -10.79 4.78
CA ILE A 296 -29.78 -10.07 3.96
C ILE A 296 -30.44 -9.10 2.98
N LYS A 297 -31.59 -9.50 2.40
CA LYS A 297 -32.37 -8.60 1.52
C LYS A 297 -32.91 -7.38 2.28
N GLU A 298 -33.42 -7.59 3.49
CA GLU A 298 -33.91 -6.50 4.35
C GLU A 298 -32.73 -5.58 4.77
N LEU A 299 -31.57 -6.15 5.13
CA LEU A 299 -30.40 -5.40 5.51
C LEU A 299 -29.90 -4.47 4.38
N LYS A 300 -30.00 -4.93 3.13
CA LYS A 300 -29.59 -4.11 1.96
C LYS A 300 -30.52 -2.93 1.68
N GLN A 301 -31.69 -2.88 2.28
CA GLN A 301 -32.66 -1.78 2.12
C GLN A 301 -32.43 -0.63 3.13
N LEU A 302 -31.60 -0.87 4.17
CA LEU A 302 -31.17 0.13 5.14
C LEU A 302 -30.08 1.04 4.56
#